data_57f24234377eb1effc11fb12fe4da9fd
#
_entry.id   57f24234377eb1effc11fb12fe4da9fd
#
_cell.length_a   1.000
_cell.length_b   1.000
_cell.length_c   1.000
_cell.angle_alpha   90.00
_cell.angle_beta   90.00
_cell.angle_gamma   90.00
#
_symmetry.space_group_name_H-M   'P 1'
#
loop_
_entity.id
_entity.type
_entity.pdbx_description
1 polymer ?
#
loop_
_entity_poly.entity_id
_entity_poly.type
_entity_poly.pdbx_seq_one_letter_code
_entity_poly.pdbx_strand_id
1 'polypeptide(L)'
;TTCVLFGDGAGAVVLEASAEPGILATDIHADGKHTDILCVPGHVSGGQVLGDPLLRMDGQAVFKLAVGVLDETARAVLSKADKTAADVDWLVPHQANIRIMQSTARKLKLPMDKVVVTVDQHGNTSAASIPLALDTAVRSGRIKAGQTLLLEGVGGGFTWGSVLLIM
;
A
#
# COMPACT_ATOMS: atom_id res chain seq x y z
N THR A 1 4.33 19.77 9.99
CA THR A 1 5.39 18.82 9.55
C THR A 1 4.88 17.78 8.57
N THR A 2 3.58 17.42 8.59
CA THR A 2 2.99 16.43 7.69
C THR A 2 2.90 16.89 6.23
N CYS A 3 2.74 18.19 5.98
CA CYS A 3 2.57 18.74 4.62
C CYS A 3 3.74 18.45 3.66
N VAL A 4 4.96 18.21 4.18
CA VAL A 4 6.13 17.89 3.35
C VAL A 4 6.22 16.41 2.95
N LEU A 5 5.35 15.55 3.48
CA LEU A 5 5.35 14.12 3.22
C LEU A 5 4.39 13.73 2.09
N PHE A 6 3.29 14.48 1.96
CA PHE A 6 2.21 14.14 1.04
C PHE A 6 2.37 14.87 -0.30
N GLY A 7 2.10 14.13 -1.37
CA GLY A 7 1.99 14.65 -2.73
C GLY A 7 0.58 14.48 -3.28
N ASP A 8 0.26 15.25 -4.30
CA ASP A 8 -0.98 15.10 -5.04
C ASP A 8 -0.82 14.03 -6.12
N GLY A 9 -1.86 13.24 -6.35
CA GLY A 9 -1.84 12.22 -7.37
C GLY A 9 -3.20 11.54 -7.56
N ALA A 10 -3.38 10.95 -8.71
CA ALA A 10 -4.52 10.10 -9.02
C ALA A 10 -4.06 8.87 -9.78
N GLY A 11 -4.78 7.77 -9.61
CA GLY A 11 -4.55 6.56 -10.37
C GLY A 11 -5.86 5.80 -10.55
N ALA A 12 -5.95 5.08 -11.67
CA ALA A 12 -7.10 4.25 -12.00
C ALA A 12 -6.63 2.95 -12.63
N VAL A 13 -7.39 1.88 -12.39
CA VAL A 13 -7.22 0.59 -13.04
C VAL A 13 -8.57 0.14 -13.61
N VAL A 14 -8.55 -0.56 -14.72
CA VAL A 14 -9.74 -1.18 -15.30
C VAL A 14 -9.68 -2.68 -14.99
N LEU A 15 -10.74 -3.19 -14.36
CA LEU A 15 -10.91 -4.62 -14.12
C LEU A 15 -11.99 -5.15 -15.08
N GLU A 16 -11.70 -6.28 -15.70
CA GLU A 16 -12.65 -6.98 -16.56
C GLU A 16 -12.70 -8.48 -16.19
N ALA A 17 -13.79 -9.13 -16.53
CA ALA A 17 -13.91 -10.57 -16.36
C ALA A 17 -12.97 -11.28 -17.34
N SER A 18 -12.19 -12.24 -16.83
CA SER A 18 -11.26 -13.01 -17.64
C SER A 18 -11.35 -14.50 -17.30
N ALA A 19 -11.10 -15.37 -18.27
CA ALA A 19 -10.91 -16.80 -18.06
C ALA A 19 -9.51 -17.10 -17.50
N GLU A 20 -8.55 -16.21 -17.73
CA GLU A 20 -7.19 -16.33 -17.21
C GLU A 20 -7.09 -15.76 -15.78
N PRO A 21 -6.28 -16.37 -14.92
CA PRO A 21 -6.08 -15.87 -13.57
C PRO A 21 -5.47 -14.46 -13.57
N GLY A 22 -6.16 -13.53 -12.94
CA GLY A 22 -5.65 -12.19 -12.66
C GLY A 22 -5.46 -12.00 -11.17
N ILE A 23 -6.48 -11.58 -10.43
CA ILE A 23 -6.44 -11.46 -8.97
C ILE A 23 -6.55 -12.87 -8.36
N LEU A 24 -5.48 -13.33 -7.68
CA LEU A 24 -5.40 -14.65 -7.07
C LEU A 24 -6.00 -14.67 -5.66
N ALA A 25 -5.71 -13.64 -4.86
CA ALA A 25 -6.18 -13.54 -3.50
C ALA A 25 -6.20 -12.07 -3.03
N THR A 26 -7.08 -11.79 -2.09
CA THR A 26 -7.18 -10.51 -1.39
C THR A 26 -7.30 -10.72 0.11
N ASP A 27 -6.81 -9.74 0.87
CA ASP A 27 -6.93 -9.70 2.33
C ASP A 27 -7.07 -8.25 2.77
N ILE A 28 -8.13 -7.91 3.52
CA ILE A 28 -8.46 -6.54 3.92
C ILE A 28 -8.88 -6.53 5.37
N HIS A 29 -8.35 -5.60 6.15
CA HIS A 29 -8.59 -5.47 7.58
C HIS A 29 -8.79 -4.02 7.99
N ALA A 30 -9.45 -3.84 9.15
CA ALA A 30 -9.55 -2.57 9.86
C ALA A 30 -9.57 -2.79 11.37
N ASP A 31 -8.89 -1.93 12.12
CA ASP A 31 -8.96 -1.91 13.58
C ASP A 31 -9.09 -0.46 14.10
N GLY A 32 -10.29 -0.13 14.54
CA GLY A 32 -10.63 1.20 15.07
C GLY A 32 -9.93 1.58 16.36
N LYS A 33 -9.25 0.64 17.04
CA LYS A 33 -8.44 0.96 18.23
C LYS A 33 -7.26 1.88 17.95
N HIS A 34 -6.86 1.97 16.69
CA HIS A 34 -5.71 2.74 16.24
C HIS A 34 -6.09 4.04 15.51
N THR A 35 -7.33 4.49 15.61
CA THR A 35 -7.83 5.68 14.91
C THR A 35 -6.99 6.92 15.21
N ASP A 36 -6.55 7.09 16.46
CA ASP A 36 -5.88 8.31 16.92
C ASP A 36 -4.46 8.49 16.37
N ILE A 37 -3.81 7.41 15.88
CA ILE A 37 -2.43 7.50 15.39
C ILE A 37 -2.31 8.09 13.99
N LEU A 38 -3.41 8.10 13.22
CA LEU A 38 -3.47 8.68 11.87
C LEU A 38 -4.92 9.06 11.54
N CYS A 39 -5.27 10.33 11.71
CA CYS A 39 -6.64 10.81 11.51
C CYS A 39 -6.70 12.29 11.17
N VAL A 40 -7.85 12.72 10.68
CA VAL A 40 -8.30 14.11 10.65
C VAL A 40 -9.39 14.26 11.71
N PRO A 41 -9.14 14.95 12.85
CA PRO A 41 -10.12 15.02 13.94
C PRO A 41 -11.37 15.85 13.61
N GLY A 42 -11.28 16.73 12.62
CA GLY A 42 -12.42 17.53 12.14
C GLY A 42 -13.28 16.78 11.15
N HIS A 43 -14.45 17.34 10.90
CA HIS A 43 -15.41 16.82 9.92
C HIS A 43 -16.16 17.97 9.23
N VAL A 44 -16.81 17.67 8.12
CA VAL A 44 -17.68 18.63 7.42
C VAL A 44 -19.11 18.38 7.82
N SER A 45 -19.81 19.44 8.25
CA SER A 45 -21.24 19.40 8.58
C SER A 45 -21.91 20.70 8.13
N GLY A 46 -23.04 20.62 7.43
CA GLY A 46 -23.75 21.79 6.93
C GLY A 46 -22.93 22.72 6.03
N GLY A 47 -21.96 22.18 5.29
CA GLY A 47 -21.04 22.95 4.44
C GLY A 47 -19.93 23.70 5.19
N GLN A 48 -19.81 23.46 6.49
CA GLN A 48 -18.77 24.06 7.34
C GLN A 48 -17.81 22.98 7.86
N VAL A 49 -16.54 23.34 8.02
CA VAL A 49 -15.56 22.50 8.68
C VAL A 49 -15.63 22.74 10.19
N LEU A 50 -15.90 21.68 10.92
CA LEU A 50 -15.98 21.66 12.39
C LEU A 50 -14.81 20.88 12.97
N GLY A 51 -14.20 21.36 14.03
CA GLY A 51 -13.03 20.78 14.65
C GLY A 51 -11.73 21.12 13.90
N ASP A 52 -10.67 20.30 14.09
CA ASP A 52 -9.38 20.51 13.47
C ASP A 52 -9.33 19.78 12.11
N PRO A 53 -9.24 20.49 10.98
CA PRO A 53 -9.22 19.91 9.65
C PRO A 53 -7.83 19.34 9.26
N LEU A 54 -6.83 19.49 10.11
CA LEU A 54 -5.48 19.09 9.77
C LEU A 54 -5.22 17.62 10.10
N LEU A 55 -4.52 16.94 9.20
CA LEU A 55 -4.07 15.58 9.42
C LEU A 55 -3.10 15.52 10.60
N ARG A 56 -3.42 14.66 11.55
CA ARG A 56 -2.55 14.29 12.68
C ARG A 56 -1.98 12.90 12.46
N MET A 57 -0.68 12.74 12.76
CA MET A 57 0.01 11.48 12.61
C MET A 57 1.06 11.29 13.72
N ASP A 58 0.95 10.19 14.45
CA ASP A 58 2.06 9.64 15.23
C ASP A 58 2.89 8.73 14.32
N GLY A 59 3.93 9.29 13.70
CA GLY A 59 4.75 8.56 12.72
C GLY A 59 5.46 7.34 13.30
N GLN A 60 5.76 7.31 14.61
CA GLN A 60 6.40 6.17 15.25
C GLN A 60 5.41 5.03 15.48
N ALA A 61 4.22 5.34 15.98
CA ALA A 61 3.16 4.37 16.15
C ALA A 61 2.69 3.80 14.79
N VAL A 62 2.48 4.66 13.79
CA VAL A 62 2.15 4.26 12.42
C VAL A 62 3.21 3.32 11.84
N PHE A 63 4.49 3.66 11.96
CA PHE A 63 5.57 2.80 11.47
C PHE A 63 5.55 1.42 12.10
N LYS A 64 5.46 1.35 13.44
CA LYS A 64 5.47 0.09 14.17
C LYS A 64 4.30 -0.81 13.80
N LEU A 65 3.09 -0.22 13.69
CA LEU A 65 1.89 -0.96 13.34
C LEU A 65 1.95 -1.41 11.87
N ALA A 66 2.26 -0.51 10.94
CA ALA A 66 2.31 -0.78 9.51
C ALA A 66 3.23 -1.97 9.16
N VAL A 67 4.44 -1.99 9.70
CA VAL A 67 5.40 -3.09 9.44
C VAL A 67 4.88 -4.45 9.95
N GLY A 68 4.08 -4.47 11.02
CA GLY A 68 3.45 -5.69 11.54
C GLY A 68 2.34 -6.18 10.62
N VAL A 69 1.34 -5.32 10.39
CA VAL A 69 0.12 -5.69 9.66
C VAL A 69 0.37 -5.97 8.18
N LEU A 70 1.34 -5.30 7.55
CA LEU A 70 1.72 -5.58 6.16
C LEU A 70 2.35 -6.97 6.02
N ASP A 71 3.23 -7.38 6.93
CA ASP A 71 3.77 -8.76 6.92
C ASP A 71 2.67 -9.81 7.11
N GLU A 72 1.72 -9.56 8.00
CA GLU A 72 0.59 -10.48 8.27
C GLU A 72 -0.31 -10.64 7.03
N THR A 73 -0.75 -9.53 6.44
CA THR A 73 -1.65 -9.58 5.27
C THR A 73 -0.96 -10.12 4.01
N ALA A 74 0.34 -9.84 3.82
CA ALA A 74 1.13 -10.46 2.75
C ALA A 74 1.17 -11.98 2.86
N ARG A 75 1.47 -12.49 4.05
CA ARG A 75 1.46 -13.94 4.29
C ARG A 75 0.07 -14.55 4.11
N ALA A 76 -0.96 -13.84 4.51
CA ALA A 76 -2.34 -14.30 4.35
C ALA A 76 -2.73 -14.46 2.88
N VAL A 77 -2.45 -13.46 2.00
CA VAL A 77 -2.78 -13.59 0.56
C VAL A 77 -1.91 -14.65 -0.13
N LEU A 78 -0.64 -14.77 0.24
CA LEU A 78 0.24 -15.81 -0.28
C LEU A 78 -0.29 -17.20 0.08
N SER A 79 -0.65 -17.43 1.35
CA SER A 79 -1.23 -18.67 1.81
C SER A 79 -2.58 -19.00 1.13
N LYS A 80 -3.46 -18.00 0.95
CA LYS A 80 -4.75 -18.16 0.26
C LYS A 80 -4.59 -18.60 -1.20
N ALA A 81 -3.47 -18.25 -1.82
CA ALA A 81 -3.16 -18.56 -3.22
C ALA A 81 -2.22 -19.77 -3.37
N ASP A 82 -1.92 -20.52 -2.30
CA ASP A 82 -0.92 -21.60 -2.27
C ASP A 82 0.45 -21.14 -2.82
N LYS A 83 0.86 -19.92 -2.48
CA LYS A 83 2.11 -19.27 -2.89
C LYS A 83 3.00 -18.96 -1.69
N THR A 84 4.24 -18.67 -1.98
CA THR A 84 5.26 -18.22 -1.01
C THR A 84 5.86 -16.90 -1.46
N ALA A 85 6.64 -16.24 -0.61
CA ALA A 85 7.35 -15.03 -1.00
C ALA A 85 8.35 -15.25 -2.15
N ALA A 86 8.83 -16.49 -2.38
CA ALA A 86 9.71 -16.81 -3.49
C ALA A 86 9.00 -16.71 -4.86
N ASP A 87 7.67 -16.88 -4.87
CA ASP A 87 6.85 -16.77 -6.08
C ASP A 87 6.54 -15.32 -6.47
N VAL A 88 6.89 -14.35 -5.62
CA VAL A 88 6.65 -12.92 -5.88
C VAL A 88 7.75 -12.36 -6.75
N ASP A 89 7.38 -11.88 -7.93
CA ASP A 89 8.30 -11.15 -8.81
C ASP A 89 8.47 -9.71 -8.38
N TRP A 90 7.37 -9.04 -7.99
CA TRP A 90 7.37 -7.65 -7.59
C TRP A 90 6.50 -7.38 -6.38
N LEU A 91 7.07 -6.64 -5.42
CA LEU A 91 6.32 -5.98 -4.34
C LEU A 91 6.04 -4.52 -4.76
N VAL A 92 4.76 -4.15 -4.83
CA VAL A 92 4.30 -2.79 -5.14
C VAL A 92 3.55 -2.24 -3.91
N PRO A 93 4.26 -1.72 -2.92
CA PRO A 93 3.66 -1.26 -1.68
C PRO A 93 3.17 0.19 -1.79
N HIS A 94 2.30 0.57 -0.88
CA HIS A 94 2.00 1.98 -0.61
C HIS A 94 3.29 2.77 -0.35
N GLN A 95 3.45 3.90 -1.04
CA GLN A 95 4.66 4.73 -1.03
C GLN A 95 4.66 5.73 0.13
N ALA A 96 4.41 5.25 1.35
CA ALA A 96 4.38 6.10 2.54
C ALA A 96 5.76 6.57 2.99
N ASN A 97 6.71 5.64 3.03
CA ASN A 97 8.04 5.84 3.60
C ASN A 97 8.96 4.70 3.18
N ILE A 98 10.13 5.03 2.65
CA ILE A 98 11.14 4.03 2.23
C ILE A 98 11.51 3.03 3.35
N ARG A 99 11.51 3.47 4.62
CA ARG A 99 11.85 2.61 5.77
C ARG A 99 10.78 1.54 6.02
N ILE A 100 9.50 1.85 5.79
CA ILE A 100 8.40 0.85 5.88
C ILE A 100 8.61 -0.18 4.77
N MET A 101 8.80 0.25 3.52
CA MET A 101 9.02 -0.63 2.37
C MET A 101 10.22 -1.56 2.59
N GLN A 102 11.35 -1.02 3.05
CA GLN A 102 12.54 -1.81 3.39
C GLN A 102 12.29 -2.83 4.50
N SER A 103 11.49 -2.45 5.51
CA SER A 103 11.18 -3.34 6.63
C SER A 103 10.23 -4.47 6.20
N THR A 104 9.23 -4.16 5.38
CA THR A 104 8.32 -5.16 4.80
C THR A 104 9.08 -6.13 3.88
N ALA A 105 9.88 -5.61 2.95
CA ALA A 105 10.70 -6.44 2.07
C ALA A 105 11.62 -7.40 2.85
N ARG A 106 12.25 -6.90 3.91
CA ARG A 106 13.11 -7.72 4.78
C ARG A 106 12.34 -8.83 5.49
N LYS A 107 11.14 -8.57 6.00
CA LYS A 107 10.30 -9.57 6.66
C LYS A 107 9.85 -10.66 5.68
N LEU A 108 9.52 -10.28 4.46
CA LEU A 108 9.18 -11.20 3.37
C LEU A 108 10.40 -11.87 2.74
N LYS A 109 11.62 -11.50 3.14
CA LYS A 109 12.90 -11.96 2.54
C LYS A 109 12.99 -11.64 1.05
N LEU A 110 12.34 -10.56 0.61
CA LEU A 110 12.45 -10.04 -0.75
C LEU A 110 13.60 -9.04 -0.83
N PRO A 111 14.47 -9.13 -1.86
CA PRO A 111 15.50 -8.13 -2.09
C PRO A 111 14.87 -6.82 -2.60
N MET A 112 15.51 -5.68 -2.32
CA MET A 112 14.96 -4.37 -2.66
C MET A 112 14.86 -4.08 -4.17
N ASP A 113 15.58 -4.81 -5.01
CA ASP A 113 15.46 -4.74 -6.47
C ASP A 113 14.11 -5.28 -7.00
N LYS A 114 13.44 -6.12 -6.21
CA LYS A 114 12.07 -6.58 -6.43
C LYS A 114 10.99 -5.66 -5.83
N VAL A 115 11.37 -4.53 -5.24
CA VAL A 115 10.42 -3.55 -4.69
C VAL A 115 10.30 -2.36 -5.62
N VAL A 116 9.06 -2.00 -5.97
CA VAL A 116 8.81 -0.76 -6.72
C VAL A 116 8.86 0.41 -5.74
N VAL A 117 9.78 1.33 -5.99
CA VAL A 117 9.97 2.54 -5.18
C VAL A 117 9.80 3.75 -6.09
N THR A 118 8.88 4.65 -5.72
CA THR A 118 8.58 5.91 -6.42
C THR A 118 8.33 7.06 -5.45
N VAL A 119 8.51 6.81 -4.16
CA VAL A 119 8.29 7.82 -3.11
C VAL A 119 9.24 9.01 -3.23
N ASP A 120 10.41 8.82 -3.80
CA ASP A 120 11.39 9.87 -4.11
C ASP A 120 10.97 10.79 -5.26
N GLN A 121 10.04 10.33 -6.11
CA GLN A 121 9.53 11.05 -7.27
C GLN A 121 8.17 11.72 -6.97
N HIS A 122 7.28 11.02 -6.29
CA HIS A 122 5.90 11.43 -6.11
C HIS A 122 5.54 11.80 -4.66
N GLY A 123 6.39 11.49 -3.68
CA GLY A 123 6.04 11.56 -2.26
C GLY A 123 4.98 10.52 -1.88
N ASN A 124 4.30 10.76 -0.77
CA ASN A 124 3.15 9.95 -0.35
C ASN A 124 1.87 10.51 -1.00
N THR A 125 1.43 9.92 -2.09
CA THR A 125 0.18 10.29 -2.79
C THR A 125 -1.03 9.51 -2.28
N SER A 126 -0.99 9.03 -1.01
CA SER A 126 -2.09 8.30 -0.39
C SER A 126 -2.53 7.08 -1.23
N ALA A 127 -3.83 6.92 -1.50
CA ALA A 127 -4.37 5.80 -2.27
C ALA A 127 -3.82 5.72 -3.72
N ALA A 128 -3.43 6.85 -4.30
CA ALA A 128 -2.86 6.90 -5.65
C ALA A 128 -1.44 6.32 -5.73
N SER A 129 -0.74 6.13 -4.60
CA SER A 129 0.66 5.74 -4.60
C SER A 129 0.93 4.37 -5.21
N ILE A 130 0.06 3.39 -4.97
CA ILE A 130 0.18 2.05 -5.55
C ILE A 130 -0.06 2.08 -7.07
N PRO A 131 -1.17 2.63 -7.59
CA PRO A 131 -1.38 2.68 -9.04
C PRO A 131 -0.34 3.52 -9.78
N LEU A 132 0.17 4.61 -9.21
CA LEU A 132 1.26 5.39 -9.79
C LEU A 132 2.58 4.59 -9.84
N ALA A 133 2.90 3.86 -8.77
CA ALA A 133 4.08 3.00 -8.73
C ALA A 133 3.95 1.85 -9.74
N LEU A 134 2.76 1.25 -9.85
CA LEU A 134 2.46 0.19 -10.81
C LEU A 134 2.62 0.71 -12.25
N ASP A 135 2.01 1.85 -12.59
CA ASP A 135 2.11 2.47 -13.92
C ASP A 135 3.58 2.76 -14.29
N THR A 136 4.33 3.36 -13.36
CA THR A 136 5.76 3.64 -13.56
C THR A 136 6.56 2.37 -13.86
N ALA A 137 6.32 1.29 -13.10
CA ALA A 137 7.05 0.04 -13.27
C ALA A 137 6.66 -0.72 -14.56
N VAL A 138 5.39 -0.65 -14.97
CA VAL A 138 4.91 -1.23 -16.23
C VAL A 138 5.48 -0.45 -17.42
N ARG A 139 5.35 0.87 -17.43
CA ARG A 139 5.84 1.72 -18.54
C ARG A 139 7.36 1.67 -18.72
N SER A 140 8.09 1.50 -17.62
CA SER A 140 9.56 1.31 -17.69
C SER A 140 9.97 -0.10 -18.12
N GLY A 141 9.03 -1.03 -18.30
CA GLY A 141 9.29 -2.42 -18.68
C GLY A 141 9.86 -3.30 -17.55
N ARG A 142 9.84 -2.81 -16.31
CA ARG A 142 10.23 -3.60 -15.12
C ARG A 142 9.20 -4.70 -14.86
N ILE A 143 7.92 -4.34 -14.82
CA ILE A 143 6.82 -5.29 -14.68
C ILE A 143 6.35 -5.72 -16.06
N LYS A 144 6.17 -7.03 -16.24
CA LYS A 144 5.76 -7.66 -17.51
C LYS A 144 4.58 -8.59 -17.29
N ALA A 145 3.83 -8.85 -18.36
CA ALA A 145 2.75 -9.83 -18.34
C ALA A 145 3.24 -11.21 -17.83
N GLY A 146 2.38 -11.88 -17.06
CA GLY A 146 2.64 -13.18 -16.47
C GLY A 146 3.43 -13.14 -15.14
N GLN A 147 3.88 -11.99 -14.69
CA GLN A 147 4.58 -11.86 -13.42
C GLN A 147 3.61 -11.76 -12.23
N THR A 148 4.03 -12.33 -11.10
CA THR A 148 3.28 -12.29 -9.85
C THR A 148 3.60 -11.04 -9.06
N LEU A 149 2.58 -10.24 -8.77
CA LEU A 149 2.67 -8.99 -8.03
C LEU A 149 1.99 -9.10 -6.67
N LEU A 150 2.66 -8.62 -5.64
CA LEU A 150 2.08 -8.39 -4.32
C LEU A 150 1.89 -6.87 -4.13
N LEU A 151 0.64 -6.43 -4.08
CA LEU A 151 0.28 -5.05 -3.75
C LEU A 151 -0.06 -4.95 -2.27
N GLU A 152 0.39 -3.89 -1.59
CA GLU A 152 0.14 -3.70 -0.17
C GLU A 152 -0.23 -2.26 0.15
N GLY A 153 -1.32 -2.08 0.88
CA GLY A 153 -1.79 -0.78 1.33
C GLY A 153 -2.00 -0.70 2.83
N VAL A 154 -1.79 0.49 3.38
CA VAL A 154 -2.04 0.80 4.78
C VAL A 154 -2.42 2.27 4.93
N GLY A 155 -3.33 2.58 5.85
CA GLY A 155 -3.79 3.94 6.06
C GLY A 155 -4.56 4.14 7.35
N GLY A 156 -5.06 5.36 7.52
CA GLY A 156 -5.91 5.71 8.67
C GLY A 156 -7.13 4.82 8.81
N GLY A 157 -7.54 4.64 10.06
CA GLY A 157 -8.65 3.78 10.40
C GLY A 157 -8.38 2.93 11.64
N PHE A 158 -7.34 2.18 11.91
CA PHE A 158 -6.29 1.85 10.96
C PHE A 158 -6.77 0.78 9.98
N THR A 159 -6.49 0.95 8.71
CA THR A 159 -6.88 -0.01 7.67
C THR A 159 -5.66 -0.51 6.91
N TRP A 160 -5.69 -1.76 6.48
CA TRP A 160 -4.62 -2.35 5.68
C TRP A 160 -5.14 -3.50 4.83
N GLY A 161 -4.38 -3.85 3.83
CA GLY A 161 -4.70 -4.98 2.98
C GLY A 161 -3.65 -5.26 1.93
N SER A 162 -3.78 -6.44 1.34
CA SER A 162 -2.93 -6.91 0.26
C SER A 162 -3.74 -7.55 -0.85
N VAL A 163 -3.19 -7.49 -2.04
CA VAL A 163 -3.69 -8.18 -3.22
C VAL A 163 -2.53 -8.94 -3.86
N LEU A 164 -2.72 -10.22 -4.12
CA LEU A 164 -1.82 -11.02 -4.94
C LEU A 164 -2.45 -11.21 -6.32
N LEU A 165 -1.72 -10.87 -7.37
CA LEU A 165 -2.22 -10.96 -8.73
C LEU A 165 -1.14 -11.42 -9.72
N ILE A 166 -1.58 -11.89 -10.89
CA ILE A 166 -0.76 -12.08 -12.08
C ILE A 166 -1.06 -10.93 -13.05
N MET A 167 0.01 -10.29 -13.54
CA MET A 167 -0.07 -9.16 -14.45
C MET A 167 -0.43 -9.61 -15.88
#